data_722cfa874d6c596c883efa54c3c21bf2
#
_entry.id   722cfa874d6c596c883efa54c3c21bf2
#
_cell.length_a   1.000
_cell.length_b   1.000
_cell.length_c   1.000
_cell.angle_alpha   90.00
_cell.angle_beta   90.00
_cell.angle_gamma   90.00
#
_symmetry.space_group_name_H-M   'P 1'
#
loop_
_entity.id
_entity.type
_entity.pdbx_description
1 polymer ?
#
loop_
_entity_poly.entity_id
_entity_poly.type
_entity_poly.pdbx_seq_one_letter_code
_entity_poly.pdbx_strand_id
1 'polypeptide(L)'
;MTASAIHRTDLLPTAMNAGKEVAVRDLLRAWRRAADAVAADQWTRFFRDGRFQKNLSAAQEAAPPGVSAAKTEIGAQRLQMVRYQVVGTLTSFMSNRQNDFAEIVTRHEAFDDRTKHMLRVVNKTQAWFDRSREIVMPDTGEAIPGEMRDLARRIMKHVLRQHRKPSFKRANMVIDRRQATLAEATHASAFPLWLRLGTLDKGRRIEVPLRSYPYFDERKGHRCQTVQINESENGTIQVGVITDVSEAFAESRASYTPARDDLAIDFGLSTLMATDAGDRMGRDALRHLEKLDKRISTIAKHRQKAGLRPRDSARYRRHVQKLRGWLRTEINRILNRIVLLRKPAHLTVERLDFRMPGLSRRMNRILTNCGRAVFRAKLQDLEERYGVTHTEVNAAYSSQTCSHCGWVEKKNRRSQSEFRCRCCGHRMHADVNAARNLGARRSCPVMGNPRRTRRAVLDETLRRFVERKPCRPPEAASRRSPGRGSRGDPDRPETQAGSGIALPSVQSPDVVPVSQRQ
;
A
#
# COMPACT_ATOMS: atom_id res chain seq x y z
N MET A 1 2.44 5.88 27.80
CA MET A 1 2.37 6.34 26.40
C MET A 1 0.91 6.62 26.09
N THR A 2 0.52 7.88 25.88
CA THR A 2 -0.83 8.22 25.45
C THR A 2 -1.06 7.60 24.08
N ALA A 3 -2.06 6.74 23.93
CA ALA A 3 -2.44 6.15 22.67
C ALA A 3 -2.69 7.27 21.64
N SER A 4 -2.09 7.17 20.45
CA SER A 4 -2.32 8.14 19.38
C SER A 4 -3.79 8.11 18.97
N ALA A 5 -4.43 9.27 18.89
CA ALA A 5 -5.83 9.39 18.49
C ALA A 5 -6.04 8.82 17.07
N ILE A 6 -7.11 8.07 16.88
CA ILE A 6 -7.47 7.42 15.62
C ILE A 6 -8.52 8.28 14.91
N HIS A 7 -8.14 8.87 13.80
CA HIS A 7 -9.02 9.72 13.01
C HIS A 7 -9.50 9.04 11.72
N ARG A 8 -10.74 9.29 11.34
CA ARG A 8 -11.31 8.92 10.04
C ARG A 8 -11.84 10.17 9.34
N THR A 9 -11.59 10.29 8.04
CA THR A 9 -12.06 11.39 7.22
C THR A 9 -13.07 10.89 6.22
N ASP A 10 -14.28 11.43 6.28
CA ASP A 10 -15.36 11.17 5.34
C ASP A 10 -15.50 12.36 4.39
N LEU A 11 -15.52 12.09 3.08
CA LEU A 11 -15.64 13.11 2.04
C LEU A 11 -17.10 13.29 1.66
N LEU A 12 -17.71 14.39 2.07
CA LEU A 12 -19.08 14.74 1.79
C LEU A 12 -19.18 15.63 0.53
N PRO A 13 -20.01 15.26 -0.46
CA PRO A 13 -20.30 16.14 -1.59
C PRO A 13 -21.02 17.41 -1.15
N THR A 14 -20.72 18.51 -1.79
CA THR A 14 -21.39 19.80 -1.57
C THR A 14 -22.54 19.99 -2.54
N ALA A 15 -23.56 20.79 -2.14
CA ALA A 15 -24.68 21.19 -2.99
C ALA A 15 -24.75 22.74 -3.08
N MET A 16 -23.66 23.34 -3.53
CA MET A 16 -23.52 24.79 -3.66
C MET A 16 -24.15 25.32 -4.94
N ASN A 17 -24.65 26.57 -4.91
CA ASN A 17 -24.90 27.34 -6.12
C ASN A 17 -23.59 27.83 -6.75
N ALA A 18 -23.66 28.31 -8.00
CA ALA A 18 -22.49 28.74 -8.76
C ALA A 18 -21.63 29.81 -8.05
N GLY A 19 -22.28 30.80 -7.42
CA GLY A 19 -21.57 31.88 -6.73
C GLY A 19 -20.76 31.40 -5.52
N LYS A 20 -21.34 30.50 -4.71
CA LYS A 20 -20.62 29.87 -3.58
C LYS A 20 -19.49 28.98 -4.07
N GLU A 21 -19.72 28.25 -5.16
CA GLU A 21 -18.70 27.38 -5.75
C GLU A 21 -17.49 28.19 -6.24
N VAL A 22 -17.71 29.33 -6.89
CA VAL A 22 -16.64 30.26 -7.31
C VAL A 22 -15.85 30.72 -6.09
N ALA A 23 -16.50 31.21 -5.03
CA ALA A 23 -15.83 31.70 -3.81
C ALA A 23 -14.97 30.60 -3.16
N VAL A 24 -15.45 29.35 -3.09
CA VAL A 24 -14.67 28.22 -2.55
C VAL A 24 -13.48 27.88 -3.44
N ARG A 25 -13.65 27.91 -4.76
CA ARG A 25 -12.57 27.65 -5.72
C ARG A 25 -11.47 28.71 -5.65
N ASP A 26 -11.86 29.98 -5.52
CA ASP A 26 -10.90 31.08 -5.41
C ASP A 26 -10.10 30.98 -4.12
N LEU A 27 -10.76 30.69 -3.01
CA LEU A 27 -10.09 30.42 -1.74
C LEU A 27 -9.13 29.22 -1.84
N LEU A 28 -9.54 28.13 -2.50
CA LEU A 28 -8.70 26.95 -2.67
C LEU A 28 -7.49 27.22 -3.59
N ARG A 29 -7.67 28.05 -4.63
CA ARG A 29 -6.56 28.48 -5.50
C ARG A 29 -5.56 29.35 -4.75
N ALA A 30 -6.06 30.31 -3.96
CA ALA A 30 -5.22 31.17 -3.12
C ALA A 30 -4.44 30.34 -2.08
N TRP A 31 -5.10 29.37 -1.44
CA TRP A 31 -4.46 28.42 -0.53
C TRP A 31 -3.31 27.66 -1.20
N ARG A 32 -3.53 27.15 -2.42
CA ARG A 32 -2.52 26.41 -3.18
C ARG A 32 -1.32 27.27 -3.57
N ARG A 33 -1.56 28.54 -3.97
CA ARG A 33 -0.47 29.51 -4.22
C ARG A 33 0.35 29.77 -2.96
N ALA A 34 -0.31 29.99 -1.84
CA ALA A 34 0.34 30.16 -0.55
C ALA A 34 1.15 28.92 -0.13
N ALA A 35 0.61 27.73 -0.36
CA ALA A 35 1.30 26.48 -0.05
C ALA A 35 2.55 26.25 -0.93
N ASP A 36 2.51 26.60 -2.21
CA ASP A 36 3.68 26.54 -3.09
C ASP A 36 4.76 27.56 -2.65
N ALA A 37 4.37 28.81 -2.25
CA ALA A 37 5.29 29.81 -1.74
C ALA A 37 5.95 29.39 -0.41
N VAL A 38 5.16 28.92 0.55
CA VAL A 38 5.67 28.39 1.82
C VAL A 38 6.54 27.17 1.60
N ALA A 39 6.19 26.27 0.67
CA ALA A 39 7.00 25.10 0.38
C ALA A 39 8.35 25.45 -0.26
N ALA A 40 8.42 26.49 -1.07
CA ALA A 40 9.68 27.00 -1.62
C ALA A 40 10.59 27.56 -0.52
N ASP A 41 10.04 28.40 0.37
CA ASP A 41 10.76 28.94 1.53
C ASP A 41 11.27 27.83 2.45
N GLN A 42 10.40 26.91 2.88
CA GLN A 42 10.75 25.82 3.79
C GLN A 42 11.78 24.87 3.20
N TRP A 43 11.73 24.64 1.89
CA TRP A 43 12.72 23.82 1.19
C TRP A 43 14.10 24.47 1.17
N THR A 44 14.18 25.77 0.93
CA THR A 44 15.42 26.53 1.00
C THR A 44 16.00 26.53 2.41
N ARG A 45 15.15 26.77 3.43
CA ARG A 45 15.54 26.73 4.85
C ARG A 45 16.08 25.35 5.26
N PHE A 46 15.45 24.27 4.82
CA PHE A 46 15.91 22.94 5.13
C PHE A 46 17.35 22.67 4.70
N PHE A 47 17.77 23.15 3.52
CA PHE A 47 19.16 22.98 3.08
C PHE A 47 20.14 23.94 3.75
N ARG A 48 19.66 25.10 4.23
CA ARG A 48 20.46 26.08 4.96
C ARG A 48 20.62 25.69 6.44
N ASP A 49 19.48 25.41 7.09
CA ASP A 49 19.37 25.28 8.55
C ASP A 49 19.22 23.81 9.03
N GLY A 50 19.10 22.86 8.10
CA GLY A 50 18.92 21.44 8.39
C GLY A 50 17.52 21.04 8.88
N ARG A 51 16.59 21.99 9.04
CA ARG A 51 15.27 21.76 9.63
C ARG A 51 14.18 22.60 8.97
N PHE A 52 12.94 22.10 9.04
CA PHE A 52 11.75 22.87 8.70
C PHE A 52 11.28 23.70 9.91
N GLN A 53 10.78 24.89 9.65
CA GLN A 53 10.26 25.77 10.69
C GLN A 53 8.73 25.80 10.67
N LYS A 54 8.13 25.18 11.68
CA LYS A 54 6.68 25.08 11.81
C LYS A 54 6.05 26.39 12.30
N ASN A 55 6.69 27.05 13.23
CA ASN A 55 6.25 28.34 13.78
C ASN A 55 7.32 29.41 13.50
N LEU A 56 6.93 30.53 12.92
CA LEU A 56 7.78 31.70 12.82
C LEU A 56 7.13 32.79 13.66
N SER A 57 7.82 33.26 14.69
CA SER A 57 7.41 34.48 15.36
C SER A 57 7.61 35.67 14.41
N ALA A 58 6.71 36.63 14.44
CA ALA A 58 6.75 37.82 13.57
C ALA A 58 8.03 38.65 13.71
N ALA A 59 8.79 38.41 14.79
CA ALA A 59 10.01 39.15 15.15
C ALA A 59 11.31 38.55 14.58
N GLN A 60 11.28 37.35 13.99
CA GLN A 60 12.53 36.61 13.73
C GLN A 60 13.10 36.69 12.32
N GLU A 61 12.32 37.04 11.30
CA GLU A 61 12.83 37.19 9.92
C GLU A 61 11.81 37.88 8.99
N ALA A 62 12.30 38.71 8.07
CA ALA A 62 11.50 39.17 6.94
C ALA A 62 11.04 37.97 6.12
N ALA A 63 9.72 37.80 5.98
CA ALA A 63 9.17 36.73 5.17
C ALA A 63 9.56 36.96 3.68
N PRO A 64 9.93 35.93 2.93
CA PRO A 64 10.20 36.06 1.49
C PRO A 64 9.00 36.71 0.77
N PRO A 65 9.23 37.48 -0.31
CA PRO A 65 8.15 38.24 -0.98
C PRO A 65 6.91 37.39 -1.31
N GLY A 66 7.09 36.16 -1.79
CA GLY A 66 5.99 35.25 -2.09
C GLY A 66 5.17 34.83 -0.86
N VAL A 67 5.79 34.70 0.31
CA VAL A 67 5.10 34.38 1.57
C VAL A 67 4.39 35.62 2.11
N SER A 68 4.97 36.82 1.98
CA SER A 68 4.35 38.09 2.33
C SER A 68 3.10 38.37 1.47
N ALA A 69 3.19 38.17 0.16
CA ALA A 69 2.05 38.27 -0.75
C ALA A 69 0.93 37.29 -0.38
N ALA A 70 1.27 36.03 -0.07
CA ALA A 70 0.31 35.05 0.40
C ALA A 70 -0.37 35.48 1.71
N LYS A 71 0.38 36.07 2.66
CA LYS A 71 -0.19 36.63 3.91
C LYS A 71 -1.23 37.69 3.64
N THR A 72 -0.96 38.58 2.68
CA THR A 72 -1.91 39.64 2.28
C THR A 72 -3.17 39.04 1.66
N GLU A 73 -3.02 38.04 0.81
CA GLU A 73 -4.13 37.41 0.08
C GLU A 73 -5.06 36.58 0.98
N ILE A 74 -4.51 35.67 1.79
CA ILE A 74 -5.32 34.70 2.58
C ILE A 74 -5.43 35.02 4.08
N GLY A 75 -4.65 35.99 4.57
CA GLY A 75 -4.58 36.36 5.97
C GLY A 75 -3.63 35.51 6.81
N ALA A 76 -3.16 36.06 7.93
CA ALA A 76 -2.13 35.46 8.79
C ALA A 76 -2.55 34.11 9.37
N GLN A 77 -3.80 33.94 9.80
CA GLN A 77 -4.30 32.70 10.37
C GLN A 77 -4.27 31.54 9.35
N ARG A 78 -4.80 31.80 8.15
CA ARG A 78 -4.78 30.78 7.08
C ARG A 78 -3.36 30.45 6.64
N LEU A 79 -2.48 31.46 6.56
CA LEU A 79 -1.07 31.24 6.24
C LEU A 79 -0.39 30.33 7.28
N GLN A 80 -0.71 30.49 8.57
CA GLN A 80 -0.18 29.60 9.61
C GLN A 80 -0.65 28.14 9.43
N MET A 81 -1.90 27.92 9.03
CA MET A 81 -2.43 26.58 8.73
C MET A 81 -1.79 25.98 7.47
N VAL A 82 -1.59 26.79 6.42
CA VAL A 82 -0.82 26.40 5.24
C VAL A 82 0.57 25.93 5.65
N ARG A 83 1.23 26.68 6.54
CA ARG A 83 2.57 26.33 7.02
C ARG A 83 2.58 24.99 7.75
N TYR A 84 1.61 24.73 8.65
CA TYR A 84 1.48 23.45 9.34
C TYR A 84 1.30 22.30 8.35
N GLN A 85 0.45 22.47 7.34
CA GLN A 85 0.20 21.45 6.31
C GLN A 85 1.44 21.21 5.46
N VAL A 86 2.12 22.26 5.01
CA VAL A 86 3.33 22.18 4.17
C VAL A 86 4.47 21.51 4.94
N VAL A 87 4.77 21.99 6.16
CA VAL A 87 5.85 21.43 6.98
C VAL A 87 5.57 19.97 7.33
N GLY A 88 4.32 19.62 7.69
CA GLY A 88 3.94 18.22 7.94
C GLY A 88 4.16 17.33 6.73
N THR A 89 3.79 17.79 5.54
CA THR A 89 3.99 17.07 4.28
C THR A 89 5.47 16.90 3.95
N LEU A 90 6.27 17.94 4.08
CA LEU A 90 7.72 17.90 3.81
C LEU A 90 8.46 17.02 4.83
N THR A 91 8.08 17.09 6.11
CA THR A 91 8.64 16.22 7.16
C THR A 91 8.34 14.74 6.86
N SER A 92 7.11 14.42 6.50
CA SER A 92 6.74 13.05 6.09
C SER A 92 7.50 12.59 4.83
N PHE A 93 7.70 13.49 3.87
CA PHE A 93 8.51 13.21 2.70
C PHE A 93 9.96 12.88 3.09
N MET A 94 10.58 13.67 3.96
CA MET A 94 11.96 13.44 4.41
C MET A 94 12.08 12.15 5.25
N SER A 95 11.10 11.84 6.09
CA SER A 95 11.05 10.58 6.85
C SER A 95 11.06 9.35 5.92
N ASN A 96 10.33 9.39 4.80
CA ASN A 96 10.41 8.34 3.80
C ASN A 96 11.80 8.25 3.14
N ARG A 97 12.44 9.39 2.88
CA ARG A 97 13.83 9.42 2.34
C ARG A 97 14.86 8.90 3.32
N GLN A 98 14.60 9.00 4.60
CA GLN A 98 15.39 8.37 5.65
C GLN A 98 15.49 6.85 5.48
N ASN A 99 14.38 6.21 5.09
CA ASN A 99 14.36 4.77 4.80
C ASN A 99 15.17 4.42 3.55
N ASP A 100 15.06 5.21 2.48
CA ASP A 100 15.84 5.02 1.25
C ASP A 100 17.35 5.18 1.51
N PHE A 101 17.72 6.17 2.33
CA PHE A 101 19.10 6.35 2.79
C PHE A 101 19.62 5.12 3.56
N ALA A 102 18.83 4.61 4.51
CA ALA A 102 19.20 3.43 5.31
C ALA A 102 19.38 2.19 4.42
N GLU A 103 18.57 2.04 3.36
CA GLU A 103 18.68 0.96 2.40
C GLU A 103 19.99 1.03 1.60
N ILE A 104 20.38 2.23 1.14
CA ILE A 104 21.64 2.45 0.44
C ILE A 104 22.82 2.10 1.33
N VAL A 105 22.86 2.63 2.57
CA VAL A 105 23.95 2.35 3.51
C VAL A 105 24.07 0.86 3.83
N THR A 106 22.95 0.17 3.99
CA THR A 106 22.94 -1.26 4.32
C THR A 106 23.48 -2.12 3.18
N ARG A 107 23.16 -1.75 1.93
CA ARG A 107 23.56 -2.51 0.73
C ARG A 107 24.97 -2.19 0.23
N HIS A 108 25.58 -1.13 0.70
CA HIS A 108 26.91 -0.70 0.22
C HIS A 108 28.01 -1.61 0.78
N GLU A 109 28.61 -2.42 -0.09
CA GLU A 109 29.59 -3.45 0.29
C GLU A 109 30.93 -2.86 0.76
N ALA A 110 31.34 -1.70 0.21
CA ALA A 110 32.60 -1.06 0.57
C ALA A 110 32.58 -0.30 1.91
N PHE A 111 31.42 -0.17 2.57
CA PHE A 111 31.36 0.44 3.91
C PHE A 111 31.57 -0.62 4.98
N ASP A 112 32.54 -0.39 5.86
CA ASP A 112 32.72 -1.18 7.08
C ASP A 112 31.59 -0.94 8.09
N ASP A 113 31.51 -1.75 9.13
CA ASP A 113 30.43 -1.69 10.11
C ASP A 113 30.44 -0.38 10.91
N ARG A 114 31.63 0.18 11.20
CA ARG A 114 31.79 1.46 11.90
C ARG A 114 31.24 2.62 11.05
N THR A 115 31.60 2.68 9.79
CA THR A 115 31.05 3.67 8.82
C THR A 115 29.54 3.54 8.69
N LYS A 116 29.02 2.31 8.54
CA LYS A 116 27.57 2.06 8.49
C LYS A 116 26.88 2.52 9.76
N HIS A 117 27.49 2.31 10.92
CA HIS A 117 26.94 2.72 12.20
C HIS A 117 26.87 4.24 12.32
N MET A 118 27.97 4.96 12.05
CA MET A 118 28.01 6.42 12.05
C MET A 118 26.97 7.03 11.09
N LEU A 119 26.87 6.52 9.87
CA LEU A 119 25.89 6.97 8.88
C LEU A 119 24.44 6.73 9.34
N ARG A 120 24.15 5.61 10.03
CA ARG A 120 22.84 5.33 10.62
C ARG A 120 22.51 6.31 11.75
N VAL A 121 23.47 6.70 12.57
CA VAL A 121 23.28 7.71 13.64
C VAL A 121 22.94 9.06 13.02
N VAL A 122 23.69 9.53 12.02
CA VAL A 122 23.38 10.78 11.31
C VAL A 122 21.99 10.70 10.66
N ASN A 123 21.64 9.56 10.08
CA ASN A 123 20.33 9.35 9.46
C ASN A 123 19.20 9.38 10.49
N LYS A 124 19.38 8.77 11.67
CA LYS A 124 18.39 8.75 12.76
C LYS A 124 18.11 10.15 13.30
N THR A 125 19.13 11.00 13.39
CA THR A 125 18.98 12.37 13.86
C THR A 125 18.43 13.32 12.80
N GLN A 126 18.33 12.89 11.54
CA GLN A 126 17.93 13.68 10.35
C GLN A 126 18.79 14.96 10.13
N ALA A 127 19.98 15.00 10.68
CA ALA A 127 20.85 16.17 10.66
C ALA A 127 21.82 16.21 9.46
N TRP A 128 21.38 15.71 8.29
CA TRP A 128 22.19 15.66 7.05
C TRP A 128 22.66 17.05 6.60
N PHE A 129 21.86 18.09 6.84
CA PHE A 129 22.14 19.48 6.40
C PHE A 129 22.36 20.44 7.56
N ASP A 130 22.08 20.04 8.80
CA ASP A 130 22.33 20.88 10.00
C ASP A 130 23.84 20.83 10.34
N ARG A 131 24.53 21.94 10.05
CA ARG A 131 25.96 22.07 10.31
C ARG A 131 26.26 22.54 11.76
N SER A 132 25.28 23.15 12.39
CA SER A 132 25.44 23.69 13.75
C SER A 132 25.33 22.64 14.85
N ARG A 133 24.67 21.52 14.54
CA ARG A 133 24.39 20.46 15.50
C ARG A 133 25.58 19.49 15.59
N GLU A 134 26.16 19.34 16.76
CA GLU A 134 27.08 18.24 17.04
C GLU A 134 26.32 16.92 17.13
N ILE A 135 26.86 15.88 16.50
CA ILE A 135 26.29 14.52 16.52
C ILE A 135 27.34 13.60 17.13
N VAL A 136 26.96 12.95 18.20
CA VAL A 136 27.81 12.00 18.90
C VAL A 136 27.31 10.57 18.74
N MET A 137 28.22 9.61 18.81
CA MET A 137 27.92 8.19 18.82
C MET A 137 27.25 7.81 20.15
N PRO A 138 26.11 7.11 20.13
CA PRO A 138 25.37 6.76 21.35
C PRO A 138 26.11 5.80 22.29
N ASP A 139 27.01 4.99 21.73
CA ASP A 139 27.76 3.93 22.41
C ASP A 139 29.12 4.42 22.97
N THR A 140 29.82 5.30 22.27
CA THR A 140 31.14 5.78 22.65
C THR A 140 31.17 7.23 23.16
N GLY A 141 30.13 8.02 22.89
CA GLY A 141 30.13 9.46 23.15
C GLY A 141 31.03 10.29 22.22
N GLU A 142 31.73 9.65 21.27
CA GLU A 142 32.62 10.33 20.34
C GLU A 142 31.83 11.16 19.32
N ALA A 143 32.34 12.34 18.99
CA ALA A 143 31.77 13.17 17.92
C ALA A 143 31.96 12.49 16.56
N ILE A 144 30.92 12.50 15.74
CA ILE A 144 31.00 11.95 14.38
C ILE A 144 31.85 12.89 13.51
N PRO A 145 32.91 12.37 12.85
CA PRO A 145 33.82 13.16 12.01
C PRO A 145 33.09 13.92 10.89
N GLY A 146 33.61 15.11 10.57
CA GLY A 146 33.07 15.96 9.50
C GLY A 146 32.95 15.24 8.15
N GLU A 147 33.92 14.39 7.82
CA GLU A 147 33.93 13.58 6.59
C GLU A 147 32.72 12.63 6.51
N MET A 148 32.34 12.00 7.61
CA MET A 148 31.17 11.12 7.69
C MET A 148 29.87 11.92 7.54
N ARG A 149 29.82 13.13 8.10
CA ARG A 149 28.69 14.04 7.92
C ARG A 149 28.56 14.52 6.47
N ASP A 150 29.69 14.79 5.80
CA ASP A 150 29.70 15.15 4.39
C ASP A 150 29.33 13.97 3.49
N LEU A 151 29.76 12.76 3.84
CA LEU A 151 29.33 11.55 3.15
C LEU A 151 27.81 11.36 3.29
N ALA A 152 27.29 11.48 4.51
CA ALA A 152 25.83 11.37 4.76
C ALA A 152 25.05 12.43 3.95
N ARG A 153 25.57 13.67 3.85
CA ARG A 153 24.97 14.72 3.03
C ARG A 153 24.98 14.38 1.54
N ARG A 154 26.08 13.83 1.01
CA ARG A 154 26.18 13.38 -0.39
C ARG A 154 25.18 12.26 -0.68
N ILE A 155 25.08 11.25 0.20
CA ILE A 155 24.11 10.16 0.07
C ILE A 155 22.68 10.71 0.08
N MET A 156 22.32 11.59 1.03
CA MET A 156 20.97 12.16 1.08
C MET A 156 20.66 13.02 -0.15
N LYS A 157 21.62 13.81 -0.66
CA LYS A 157 21.45 14.54 -1.93
C LYS A 157 21.20 13.59 -3.11
N HIS A 158 21.91 12.45 -3.15
CA HIS A 158 21.69 11.42 -4.17
C HIS A 158 20.25 10.84 -4.07
N VAL A 159 19.80 10.48 -2.86
CA VAL A 159 18.42 10.03 -2.61
C VAL A 159 17.40 11.06 -3.10
N LEU A 160 17.58 12.33 -2.71
CA LEU A 160 16.64 13.40 -3.08
C LEU A 160 16.54 13.64 -4.59
N ARG A 161 17.62 13.44 -5.35
CA ARG A 161 17.60 13.56 -6.83
C ARG A 161 16.73 12.48 -7.50
N GLN A 162 16.57 11.33 -6.87
CA GLN A 162 15.75 10.23 -7.40
C GLN A 162 14.25 10.45 -7.16
N HIS A 163 13.86 11.41 -6.33
CA HIS A 163 12.49 11.65 -5.91
C HIS A 163 12.02 13.06 -6.24
N ARG A 164 10.78 13.16 -6.72
CA ARG A 164 10.17 14.48 -6.93
C ARG A 164 9.75 15.10 -5.61
N LYS A 165 10.12 16.34 -5.39
CA LYS A 165 9.61 17.17 -4.28
C LYS A 165 8.06 17.15 -4.26
N PRO A 166 7.41 17.11 -3.09
CA PRO A 166 5.97 17.25 -2.98
C PRO A 166 5.47 18.53 -3.66
N SER A 167 4.37 18.42 -4.39
CA SER A 167 3.71 19.53 -5.08
C SER A 167 2.39 19.86 -4.39
N PHE A 168 2.14 21.14 -4.18
CA PHE A 168 0.93 21.63 -3.51
C PHE A 168 -0.14 22.12 -4.51
N LYS A 169 0.10 22.05 -5.82
CA LYS A 169 -0.84 22.47 -6.88
C LYS A 169 -2.22 21.83 -6.80
N ARG A 170 -2.35 20.67 -6.16
CA ARG A 170 -3.60 19.94 -5.93
C ARG A 170 -3.82 19.63 -4.44
N ALA A 171 -3.16 20.36 -3.55
CA ALA A 171 -3.35 20.17 -2.14
C ALA A 171 -4.80 20.49 -1.75
N ASN A 172 -5.35 19.70 -0.85
CA ASN A 172 -6.57 20.03 -0.13
C ASN A 172 -6.28 21.21 0.82
N MET A 173 -7.32 21.95 1.17
CA MET A 173 -7.25 23.01 2.18
C MET A 173 -7.66 22.42 3.53
N VAL A 174 -6.80 22.53 4.55
CA VAL A 174 -7.08 22.06 5.92
C VAL A 174 -7.30 23.27 6.79
N ILE A 175 -8.50 23.43 7.34
CA ILE A 175 -8.90 24.61 8.11
C ILE A 175 -9.56 24.24 9.43
N ASP A 176 -9.34 25.10 10.43
CA ASP A 176 -9.87 24.93 11.79
C ASP A 176 -11.18 25.74 12.01
N ARG A 177 -11.74 25.60 13.23
CA ARG A 177 -12.99 26.25 13.65
C ARG A 177 -13.02 27.78 13.51
N ARG A 178 -11.88 28.44 13.47
CA ARG A 178 -11.83 29.91 13.35
C ARG A 178 -12.25 30.37 11.96
N GLN A 179 -12.03 29.53 10.95
CA GLN A 179 -12.31 29.82 9.55
C GLN A 179 -13.45 28.98 8.97
N ALA A 180 -13.75 27.84 9.58
CA ALA A 180 -14.80 26.92 9.12
C ALA A 180 -15.48 26.25 10.33
N THR A 181 -16.80 26.27 10.38
CA THR A 181 -17.60 25.65 11.43
C THR A 181 -18.62 24.71 10.81
N LEU A 182 -18.66 23.47 11.29
CA LEU A 182 -19.75 22.52 10.95
C LEU A 182 -20.94 22.76 11.87
N ALA A 183 -22.13 22.82 11.31
CA ALA A 183 -23.39 22.94 12.03
C ALA A 183 -24.38 21.90 11.51
N GLU A 184 -25.12 21.28 12.40
CA GLU A 184 -26.26 20.43 12.08
C GLU A 184 -27.48 21.33 11.80
N ALA A 185 -28.35 20.90 10.88
CA ALA A 185 -29.59 21.62 10.61
C ALA A 185 -30.50 21.53 11.85
N THR A 186 -31.01 22.69 12.28
CA THR A 186 -31.93 22.77 13.44
C THR A 186 -33.36 22.40 13.11
N HIS A 187 -33.69 22.36 11.82
CA HIS A 187 -35.03 21.99 11.31
C HIS A 187 -34.90 20.92 10.22
N ALA A 188 -35.99 20.24 9.91
CA ALA A 188 -36.06 19.28 8.82
C ALA A 188 -35.58 19.92 7.51
N SER A 189 -34.46 19.45 6.98
CA SER A 189 -33.80 20.00 5.80
C SER A 189 -33.31 18.88 4.91
N ALA A 190 -33.28 19.13 3.60
CA ALA A 190 -32.66 18.23 2.63
C ALA A 190 -31.15 18.02 2.87
N PHE A 191 -30.55 18.86 3.72
CA PHE A 191 -29.13 18.82 4.06
C PHE A 191 -28.98 18.83 5.58
N PRO A 192 -28.65 17.69 6.20
CA PRO A 192 -28.53 17.60 7.66
C PRO A 192 -27.30 18.31 8.22
N LEU A 193 -26.30 18.59 7.37
CA LEU A 193 -25.04 19.19 7.79
C LEU A 193 -24.67 20.37 6.88
N TRP A 194 -24.21 21.44 7.51
CA TRP A 194 -23.78 22.68 6.87
C TRP A 194 -22.39 23.07 7.29
N LEU A 195 -21.59 23.58 6.33
CA LEU A 195 -20.30 24.16 6.62
C LEU A 195 -20.36 25.68 6.47
N ARG A 196 -20.19 26.40 7.54
CA ARG A 196 -20.02 27.85 7.53
C ARG A 196 -18.55 28.18 7.30
N LEU A 197 -18.23 28.74 6.12
CA LEU A 197 -16.86 28.94 5.63
C LEU A 197 -16.57 30.42 5.39
N GLY A 198 -15.43 30.92 5.92
CA GLY A 198 -14.93 32.24 5.59
C GLY A 198 -14.38 32.31 4.16
N THR A 199 -14.72 33.38 3.42
CA THR A 199 -14.21 33.63 2.05
C THR A 199 -12.91 34.44 2.06
N LEU A 200 -12.40 34.79 0.88
CA LEU A 200 -11.28 35.75 0.74
C LEU A 200 -11.70 37.16 1.14
N ASP A 201 -12.98 37.50 0.98
CA ASP A 201 -13.52 38.80 1.42
C ASP A 201 -13.58 38.83 2.94
N LYS A 202 -12.92 39.80 3.56
CA LYS A 202 -12.88 39.94 5.03
C LYS A 202 -14.29 40.09 5.60
N GLY A 203 -14.59 39.30 6.64
CA GLY A 203 -15.90 39.34 7.32
C GLY A 203 -17.00 38.54 6.63
N ARG A 204 -16.87 38.21 5.34
CA ARG A 204 -17.88 37.45 4.59
C ARG A 204 -17.74 35.96 4.80
N ARG A 205 -18.81 35.32 5.21
CA ARG A 205 -18.93 33.88 5.33
C ARG A 205 -20.02 33.35 4.40
N ILE A 206 -19.86 32.12 3.95
CA ILE A 206 -20.84 31.39 3.13
C ILE A 206 -21.27 30.11 3.84
N GLU A 207 -22.53 29.74 3.68
CA GLU A 207 -23.09 28.49 4.16
C GLU A 207 -23.07 27.47 3.01
N VAL A 208 -22.38 26.35 3.21
CA VAL A 208 -22.19 25.28 2.23
C VAL A 208 -22.97 24.06 2.67
N PRO A 209 -24.05 23.67 1.99
CA PRO A 209 -24.82 22.47 2.30
C PRO A 209 -24.03 21.21 1.92
N LEU A 210 -24.02 20.22 2.81
CA LEU A 210 -23.32 18.95 2.65
C LEU A 210 -24.32 17.81 2.50
N ARG A 211 -24.08 16.93 1.53
CA ARG A 211 -24.84 15.69 1.36
C ARG A 211 -24.19 14.59 2.19
N SER A 212 -24.90 14.11 3.19
CA SER A 212 -24.49 12.95 3.95
C SER A 212 -24.82 11.63 3.23
N TYR A 213 -24.38 10.54 3.79
CA TYR A 213 -24.69 9.19 3.33
C TYR A 213 -24.71 8.22 4.53
N PRO A 214 -25.45 7.10 4.48
CA PRO A 214 -25.71 6.25 5.64
C PRO A 214 -24.47 5.84 6.44
N TYR A 215 -23.39 5.47 5.76
CA TYR A 215 -22.16 5.08 6.43
C TYR A 215 -21.48 6.21 7.23
N PHE A 216 -21.64 7.47 6.80
CA PHE A 216 -21.18 8.64 7.54
C PHE A 216 -22.10 8.93 8.72
N ASP A 217 -23.42 8.83 8.53
CA ASP A 217 -24.41 9.12 9.57
C ASP A 217 -24.33 8.10 10.72
N GLU A 218 -24.05 6.83 10.41
CA GLU A 218 -23.85 5.73 11.36
C GLU A 218 -22.47 5.76 12.05
N ARG A 219 -21.55 6.63 11.62
CA ARG A 219 -20.19 6.67 12.19
C ARG A 219 -20.21 7.16 13.63
N LYS A 220 -19.84 6.27 14.55
CA LYS A 220 -19.63 6.59 15.97
C LYS A 220 -18.30 7.36 16.14
N GLY A 221 -18.25 8.23 17.14
CA GLY A 221 -17.09 9.01 17.51
C GLY A 221 -17.36 10.51 17.57
N HIS A 222 -16.33 11.30 17.90
CA HIS A 222 -16.43 12.74 18.06
C HIS A 222 -15.98 13.46 16.78
N ARG A 223 -16.81 14.36 16.22
CA ARG A 223 -16.46 15.16 15.05
C ARG A 223 -15.44 16.24 15.44
N CYS A 224 -14.29 16.22 14.80
CA CYS A 224 -13.25 17.22 14.99
C CYS A 224 -13.67 18.57 14.39
N GLN A 225 -13.16 19.64 14.99
CA GLN A 225 -13.45 21.01 14.52
C GLN A 225 -12.58 21.44 13.32
N THR A 226 -11.72 20.55 12.84
CA THR A 226 -10.90 20.75 11.64
C THR A 226 -11.57 20.06 10.47
N VAL A 227 -11.70 20.75 9.35
CA VAL A 227 -12.26 20.21 8.11
C VAL A 227 -11.27 20.32 6.97
N GLN A 228 -11.47 19.49 5.95
CA GLN A 228 -10.69 19.52 4.72
C GLN A 228 -11.59 19.92 3.55
N ILE A 229 -11.14 20.84 2.71
CA ILE A 229 -11.82 21.13 1.44
C ILE A 229 -10.99 20.52 0.32
N ASN A 230 -11.60 19.60 -0.41
CA ASN A 230 -11.00 18.81 -1.46
C ASN A 230 -11.64 19.13 -2.81
N GLU A 231 -10.86 19.12 -3.86
CA GLU A 231 -11.33 19.11 -5.22
C GLU A 231 -11.02 17.75 -5.86
N SER A 232 -12.06 17.02 -6.26
CA SER A 232 -11.91 15.72 -6.90
C SER A 232 -11.27 15.85 -8.29
N GLU A 233 -10.82 14.75 -8.88
CA GLU A 233 -10.28 14.74 -10.25
C GLU A 233 -11.30 15.24 -11.31
N ASN A 234 -12.59 15.19 -10.99
CA ASN A 234 -13.68 15.68 -11.86
C ASN A 234 -14.04 17.15 -11.61
N GLY A 235 -13.30 17.83 -10.72
CA GLY A 235 -13.54 19.21 -10.35
C GLY A 235 -14.66 19.41 -9.31
N THR A 236 -15.27 18.37 -8.78
CA THR A 236 -16.30 18.49 -7.73
C THR A 236 -15.65 18.84 -6.39
N ILE A 237 -16.18 19.84 -5.71
CA ILE A 237 -15.77 20.20 -4.36
C ILE A 237 -16.41 19.25 -3.34
N GLN A 238 -15.60 18.76 -2.41
CA GLN A 238 -16.01 17.88 -1.32
C GLN A 238 -15.44 18.41 -0.02
N VAL A 239 -16.19 18.24 1.07
CA VAL A 239 -15.74 18.58 2.43
C VAL A 239 -15.39 17.30 3.16
N GLY A 240 -14.15 17.19 3.61
CA GLY A 240 -13.68 16.12 4.48
C GLY A 240 -14.00 16.45 5.93
N VAL A 241 -14.92 15.71 6.51
CA VAL A 241 -15.26 15.77 7.93
C VAL A 241 -14.40 14.73 8.66
N ILE A 242 -13.66 15.20 9.66
CA ILE A 242 -12.76 14.35 10.44
C ILE A 242 -13.49 13.93 11.71
N THR A 243 -13.53 12.64 11.98
CA THR A 243 -14.11 12.06 13.21
C THR A 243 -13.00 11.35 13.98
N ASP A 244 -12.84 11.67 15.26
CA ASP A 244 -12.07 10.87 16.20
C ASP A 244 -12.90 9.64 16.59
N VAL A 245 -12.40 8.48 16.24
CA VAL A 245 -13.05 7.18 16.47
C VAL A 245 -12.35 6.36 17.56
N SER A 246 -11.42 6.95 18.30
CA SER A 246 -10.56 6.25 19.26
C SER A 246 -11.37 5.50 20.31
N GLU A 247 -12.36 6.15 20.91
CA GLU A 247 -13.23 5.59 21.95
C GLU A 247 -14.12 4.48 21.35
N ALA A 248 -14.81 4.75 20.25
CA ALA A 248 -15.66 3.78 19.56
C ALA A 248 -14.88 2.53 19.11
N PHE A 249 -13.61 2.69 18.73
CA PHE A 249 -12.75 1.56 18.38
C PHE A 249 -12.23 0.82 19.62
N ALA A 250 -12.00 1.53 20.73
CA ALA A 250 -11.68 0.88 22.01
C ALA A 250 -12.83 0.01 22.50
N GLU A 251 -14.07 0.51 22.43
CA GLU A 251 -15.29 -0.27 22.73
C GLU A 251 -15.43 -1.49 21.79
N SER A 252 -15.22 -1.28 20.47
CA SER A 252 -15.29 -2.38 19.51
C SER A 252 -14.24 -3.46 19.76
N ARG A 253 -13.03 -3.09 20.19
CA ARG A 253 -11.99 -4.04 20.59
C ARG A 253 -12.35 -4.79 21.87
N ALA A 254 -12.86 -4.08 22.87
CA ALA A 254 -13.26 -4.69 24.14
C ALA A 254 -14.40 -5.70 23.98
N SER A 255 -15.33 -5.44 23.06
CA SER A 255 -16.47 -6.33 22.76
C SER A 255 -16.12 -7.46 21.77
N TYR A 256 -14.97 -7.40 21.11
CA TYR A 256 -14.58 -8.42 20.15
C TYR A 256 -13.95 -9.62 20.84
N THR A 257 -14.65 -10.76 20.81
CA THR A 257 -14.12 -12.04 21.34
C THR A 257 -13.71 -12.93 20.18
N PRO A 258 -12.42 -13.21 19.99
CA PRO A 258 -11.96 -14.15 18.97
C PRO A 258 -12.52 -15.54 19.19
N ALA A 259 -12.94 -16.21 18.10
CA ALA A 259 -13.35 -17.61 18.09
C ALA A 259 -12.24 -18.52 17.48
N ARG A 260 -11.18 -17.91 16.94
CA ARG A 260 -10.03 -18.61 16.36
C ARG A 260 -8.75 -17.79 16.59
N ASP A 261 -7.65 -18.47 16.88
CA ASP A 261 -6.35 -17.82 17.07
C ASP A 261 -5.77 -17.29 15.74
N ASP A 262 -5.92 -18.04 14.64
CA ASP A 262 -5.42 -17.67 13.33
C ASP A 262 -6.38 -18.07 12.22
N LEU A 263 -6.41 -17.28 11.16
CA LEU A 263 -7.12 -17.57 9.92
C LEU A 263 -6.25 -17.16 8.72
N ALA A 264 -5.95 -18.11 7.87
CA ALA A 264 -5.17 -17.85 6.68
C ALA A 264 -6.06 -17.51 5.47
N ILE A 265 -5.60 -16.53 4.66
CA ILE A 265 -6.31 -16.05 3.48
C ILE A 265 -5.40 -16.12 2.27
N ASP A 266 -5.84 -16.84 1.24
CA ASP A 266 -5.24 -16.90 -0.10
C ASP A 266 -6.00 -16.01 -1.08
N PHE A 267 -5.27 -15.37 -2.01
CA PHE A 267 -5.85 -14.57 -3.08
C PHE A 267 -5.86 -15.37 -4.39
N GLY A 268 -7.07 -15.68 -4.86
CA GLY A 268 -7.29 -16.49 -6.05
C GLY A 268 -7.78 -15.72 -7.27
N LEU A 269 -7.76 -16.38 -8.42
CA LEU A 269 -8.28 -15.86 -9.69
C LEU A 269 -9.78 -16.11 -9.85
N SER A 270 -10.24 -17.31 -9.49
CA SER A 270 -11.65 -17.70 -9.57
C SER A 270 -12.46 -17.17 -8.39
N THR A 271 -11.81 -17.04 -7.26
CA THR A 271 -12.33 -16.53 -6.00
C THR A 271 -11.38 -15.45 -5.51
N LEU A 272 -11.86 -14.25 -5.22
CA LEU A 272 -10.97 -13.16 -4.82
C LEU A 272 -10.22 -13.47 -3.54
N MET A 273 -10.87 -14.13 -2.57
CA MET A 273 -10.28 -14.60 -1.31
C MET A 273 -10.85 -15.96 -0.93
N ALA A 274 -9.96 -16.88 -0.52
CA ALA A 274 -10.30 -18.14 0.07
C ALA A 274 -9.65 -18.27 1.46
N THR A 275 -10.37 -18.84 2.43
CA THR A 275 -9.85 -19.09 3.79
C THR A 275 -9.43 -20.54 3.96
N ASP A 276 -8.54 -20.81 4.89
CA ASP A 276 -8.16 -22.17 5.33
C ASP A 276 -9.34 -22.94 5.96
N ALA A 277 -10.36 -22.20 6.43
CA ALA A 277 -11.62 -22.74 6.92
C ALA A 277 -12.59 -23.18 5.80
N GLY A 278 -12.26 -22.95 4.53
CA GLY A 278 -13.06 -23.37 3.39
C GLY A 278 -13.96 -22.29 2.79
N ASP A 279 -13.98 -21.07 3.32
CA ASP A 279 -14.77 -19.98 2.74
C ASP A 279 -14.17 -19.54 1.39
N ARG A 280 -15.04 -19.23 0.44
CA ARG A 280 -14.66 -18.74 -0.88
C ARG A 280 -15.52 -17.54 -1.23
N MET A 281 -14.91 -16.37 -1.28
CA MET A 281 -15.61 -15.09 -1.44
C MET A 281 -15.09 -14.33 -2.66
N GLY A 282 -15.96 -13.51 -3.25
CA GLY A 282 -15.63 -12.75 -4.45
C GLY A 282 -15.58 -13.61 -5.72
N ARG A 283 -16.47 -14.61 -5.84
CA ARG A 283 -16.70 -15.32 -7.11
C ARG A 283 -17.09 -14.32 -8.19
N ASP A 284 -16.79 -14.58 -9.43
CA ASP A 284 -17.02 -13.66 -10.57
C ASP A 284 -16.17 -12.37 -10.60
N ALA A 285 -15.26 -12.18 -9.62
CA ALA A 285 -14.39 -11.01 -9.62
C ALA A 285 -13.57 -10.90 -10.91
N LEU A 286 -13.01 -12.01 -11.39
CA LEU A 286 -12.24 -12.05 -12.64
C LEU A 286 -13.11 -11.60 -13.83
N ARG A 287 -14.31 -12.16 -13.98
CA ARG A 287 -15.25 -11.81 -15.07
C ARG A 287 -15.59 -10.31 -15.05
N HIS A 288 -15.81 -9.75 -13.86
CA HIS A 288 -16.06 -8.32 -13.71
C HIS A 288 -14.85 -7.47 -14.14
N LEU A 289 -13.65 -7.89 -13.70
CA LEU A 289 -12.39 -7.21 -14.06
C LEU A 289 -12.11 -7.28 -15.55
N GLU A 290 -12.36 -8.40 -16.21
CA GLU A 290 -12.21 -8.56 -17.66
C GLU A 290 -13.12 -7.60 -18.45
N LYS A 291 -14.38 -7.46 -18.02
CA LYS A 291 -15.32 -6.50 -18.62
C LYS A 291 -14.82 -5.06 -18.51
N LEU A 292 -14.29 -4.69 -17.34
CA LEU A 292 -13.72 -3.36 -17.12
C LEU A 292 -12.42 -3.16 -17.91
N ASP A 293 -11.56 -4.17 -17.97
CA ASP A 293 -10.31 -4.12 -18.74
C ASP A 293 -10.56 -3.92 -20.22
N LYS A 294 -11.50 -4.66 -20.81
CA LYS A 294 -11.89 -4.50 -22.20
C LYS A 294 -12.31 -3.05 -22.49
N ARG A 295 -13.15 -2.46 -21.64
CA ARG A 295 -13.61 -1.06 -21.79
C ARG A 295 -12.46 -0.05 -21.65
N ILE A 296 -11.65 -0.15 -20.60
CA ILE A 296 -10.52 0.75 -20.33
C ILE A 296 -9.48 0.65 -21.45
N SER A 297 -9.17 -0.57 -21.89
CA SER A 297 -8.18 -0.82 -22.94
C SER A 297 -8.65 -0.32 -24.31
N THR A 298 -9.94 -0.46 -24.66
CA THR A 298 -10.52 0.10 -25.88
C THR A 298 -10.39 1.62 -25.92
N ILE A 299 -10.80 2.32 -24.84
CA ILE A 299 -10.69 3.78 -24.77
C ILE A 299 -9.23 4.21 -24.87
N ALA A 300 -8.33 3.48 -24.20
CA ALA A 300 -6.92 3.80 -24.23
C ALA A 300 -6.28 3.61 -25.61
N LYS A 301 -6.63 2.53 -26.33
CA LYS A 301 -6.16 2.29 -27.70
C LYS A 301 -6.60 3.38 -28.66
N HIS A 302 -7.89 3.78 -28.60
CA HIS A 302 -8.41 4.88 -29.44
C HIS A 302 -7.67 6.20 -29.20
N ARG A 303 -7.45 6.55 -27.92
CA ARG A 303 -6.71 7.78 -27.58
C ARG A 303 -5.26 7.72 -28.06
N GLN A 304 -4.59 6.59 -27.89
CA GLN A 304 -3.20 6.40 -28.32
C GLN A 304 -3.06 6.44 -29.84
N LYS A 305 -4.00 5.86 -30.60
CA LYS A 305 -4.02 5.98 -32.08
C LYS A 305 -4.14 7.43 -32.54
N ALA A 306 -4.86 8.27 -31.79
CA ALA A 306 -4.99 9.70 -32.05
C ALA A 306 -3.83 10.55 -31.49
N GLY A 307 -2.70 9.96 -31.07
CA GLY A 307 -1.57 10.66 -30.47
C GLY A 307 -1.85 11.26 -29.08
N LEU A 308 -3.00 10.97 -28.48
CA LEU A 308 -3.45 11.60 -27.24
C LEU A 308 -3.21 10.69 -26.02
N ARG A 309 -2.92 11.31 -24.87
CA ARG A 309 -2.73 10.56 -23.62
C ARG A 309 -4.07 10.03 -23.09
N PRO A 310 -4.22 8.72 -22.79
CA PRO A 310 -5.47 8.17 -22.26
C PRO A 310 -5.96 8.87 -20.98
N ARG A 311 -5.05 9.30 -20.11
CA ARG A 311 -5.37 9.95 -18.82
C ARG A 311 -6.06 11.31 -18.97
N ASP A 312 -5.92 11.99 -20.10
CA ASP A 312 -6.56 13.30 -20.34
C ASP A 312 -8.05 13.15 -20.69
N SER A 313 -8.50 11.95 -21.05
CA SER A 313 -9.89 11.64 -21.30
C SER A 313 -10.70 11.50 -20.01
N ALA A 314 -11.77 12.29 -19.85
CA ALA A 314 -12.71 12.16 -18.72
C ALA A 314 -13.37 10.77 -18.68
N ARG A 315 -13.71 10.22 -19.86
CA ARG A 315 -14.29 8.86 -19.99
C ARG A 315 -13.31 7.79 -19.47
N TYR A 316 -12.04 7.87 -19.83
CA TYR A 316 -11.00 6.96 -19.31
C TYR A 316 -10.86 7.06 -17.78
N ARG A 317 -10.73 8.29 -17.25
CA ARG A 317 -10.62 8.53 -15.80
C ARG A 317 -11.83 7.97 -15.05
N ARG A 318 -13.07 8.18 -15.54
CA ARG A 318 -14.30 7.66 -14.93
C ARG A 318 -14.28 6.13 -14.82
N HIS A 319 -13.85 5.40 -15.87
CA HIS A 319 -13.79 3.94 -15.82
C HIS A 319 -12.69 3.44 -14.86
N VAL A 320 -11.54 4.10 -14.81
CA VAL A 320 -10.48 3.76 -13.83
C VAL A 320 -10.94 4.03 -12.39
N GLN A 321 -11.68 5.13 -12.15
CA GLN A 321 -12.27 5.41 -10.83
C GLN A 321 -13.31 4.35 -10.45
N LYS A 322 -14.17 3.95 -11.39
CA LYS A 322 -15.15 2.87 -11.15
C LYS A 322 -14.47 1.57 -10.78
N LEU A 323 -13.39 1.21 -11.46
CA LEU A 323 -12.58 0.03 -11.12
C LEU A 323 -12.00 0.12 -9.69
N ARG A 324 -11.39 1.25 -9.35
CA ARG A 324 -10.79 1.47 -8.02
C ARG A 324 -11.85 1.43 -6.91
N GLY A 325 -13.01 2.06 -7.16
CA GLY A 325 -14.14 2.05 -6.23
C GLY A 325 -14.67 0.63 -6.00
N TRP A 326 -14.91 -0.11 -7.08
CA TRP A 326 -15.35 -1.50 -6.99
C TRP A 326 -14.37 -2.37 -6.21
N LEU A 327 -13.08 -2.29 -6.52
CA LEU A 327 -12.05 -3.07 -5.84
C LEU A 327 -11.98 -2.77 -4.34
N ARG A 328 -12.10 -1.48 -3.98
CA ARG A 328 -12.16 -1.06 -2.57
C ARG A 328 -13.39 -1.63 -1.86
N THR A 329 -14.56 -1.49 -2.48
CA THR A 329 -15.81 -2.00 -1.91
C THR A 329 -15.75 -3.51 -1.72
N GLU A 330 -15.27 -4.25 -2.72
CA GLU A 330 -15.24 -5.71 -2.69
C GLU A 330 -14.24 -6.25 -1.65
N ILE A 331 -13.02 -5.71 -1.61
CA ILE A 331 -12.02 -6.09 -0.60
C ILE A 331 -12.56 -5.81 0.81
N ASN A 332 -13.12 -4.62 1.05
CA ASN A 332 -13.65 -4.27 2.36
C ASN A 332 -14.83 -5.16 2.75
N ARG A 333 -15.75 -5.43 1.82
CA ARG A 333 -16.91 -6.30 2.04
C ARG A 333 -16.49 -7.71 2.43
N ILE A 334 -15.52 -8.29 1.69
CA ILE A 334 -15.05 -9.65 1.95
C ILE A 334 -14.34 -9.74 3.28
N LEU A 335 -13.40 -8.85 3.57
CA LEU A 335 -12.64 -8.87 4.83
C LEU A 335 -13.54 -8.64 6.06
N ASN A 336 -14.50 -7.69 5.96
CA ASN A 336 -15.49 -7.52 7.02
C ASN A 336 -16.29 -8.81 7.26
N ARG A 337 -16.75 -9.45 6.18
CA ARG A 337 -17.52 -10.69 6.28
C ARG A 337 -16.70 -11.84 6.88
N ILE A 338 -15.42 -11.97 6.49
CA ILE A 338 -14.50 -12.97 7.06
C ILE A 338 -14.36 -12.77 8.57
N VAL A 339 -14.09 -11.53 9.01
CA VAL A 339 -13.90 -11.22 10.44
C VAL A 339 -15.19 -11.45 11.22
N LEU A 340 -16.35 -11.05 10.69
CA LEU A 340 -17.63 -11.27 11.35
C LEU A 340 -18.01 -12.76 11.48
N LEU A 341 -17.74 -13.57 10.45
CA LEU A 341 -18.09 -14.99 10.42
C LEU A 341 -17.13 -15.85 11.21
N ARG A 342 -15.83 -15.56 11.16
CA ARG A 342 -14.78 -16.44 11.70
C ARG A 342 -14.14 -15.92 12.97
N LYS A 343 -14.32 -14.64 13.27
CA LYS A 343 -13.79 -13.96 14.46
C LYS A 343 -12.33 -14.35 14.78
N PRO A 344 -11.37 -14.16 13.84
CA PRO A 344 -9.98 -14.51 14.09
C PRO A 344 -9.31 -13.49 15.03
N ALA A 345 -8.38 -13.94 15.88
CA ALA A 345 -7.47 -13.04 16.59
C ALA A 345 -6.35 -12.52 15.67
N HIS A 346 -6.00 -13.33 14.67
CA HIS A 346 -4.92 -13.05 13.74
C HIS A 346 -5.25 -13.47 12.30
N LEU A 347 -4.74 -12.72 11.31
CA LEU A 347 -4.86 -13.05 9.89
C LEU A 347 -3.47 -13.35 9.30
N THR A 348 -3.30 -14.55 8.78
CA THR A 348 -2.13 -14.90 7.97
C THR A 348 -2.44 -14.70 6.50
N VAL A 349 -1.71 -13.80 5.84
CA VAL A 349 -1.96 -13.42 4.44
C VAL A 349 -0.70 -13.59 3.60
N GLU A 350 -0.86 -13.85 2.31
CA GLU A 350 0.28 -13.83 1.41
C GLU A 350 0.75 -12.40 1.09
N ARG A 351 2.02 -12.24 0.74
CA ARG A 351 2.50 -11.00 0.14
C ARG A 351 1.87 -10.81 -1.23
N LEU A 352 0.90 -9.89 -1.30
CA LEU A 352 0.02 -9.75 -2.45
C LEU A 352 0.71 -9.41 -3.76
N ASP A 353 0.42 -10.22 -4.76
CA ASP A 353 0.62 -9.90 -6.17
C ASP A 353 -0.73 -9.94 -6.90
N PHE A 354 -1.32 -8.77 -7.13
CA PHE A 354 -2.61 -8.64 -7.83
C PHE A 354 -2.52 -8.83 -9.35
N ARG A 355 -1.41 -9.34 -9.87
CA ARG A 355 -1.30 -9.66 -11.30
C ARG A 355 -2.14 -10.89 -11.62
N MET A 356 -3.07 -10.72 -12.55
CA MET A 356 -3.96 -11.78 -12.99
C MET A 356 -3.67 -12.14 -14.45
N PRO A 357 -3.41 -13.42 -14.79
CA PRO A 357 -3.37 -13.89 -16.17
C PRO A 357 -4.68 -13.56 -16.90
N GLY A 358 -4.60 -13.28 -18.18
CA GLY A 358 -5.77 -12.88 -18.98
C GLY A 358 -6.13 -11.40 -18.93
N LEU A 359 -5.57 -10.63 -18.00
CA LEU A 359 -5.76 -9.17 -17.95
C LEU A 359 -4.60 -8.43 -18.63
N SER A 360 -4.91 -7.24 -19.21
CA SER A 360 -3.90 -6.40 -19.82
C SER A 360 -2.81 -5.95 -18.84
N ARG A 361 -1.60 -5.67 -19.35
CA ARG A 361 -0.50 -5.11 -18.53
C ARG A 361 -0.92 -3.82 -17.80
N ARG A 362 -1.79 -3.03 -18.42
CA ARG A 362 -2.35 -1.79 -17.83
C ARG A 362 -3.24 -2.11 -16.65
N MET A 363 -4.16 -3.06 -16.80
CA MET A 363 -5.05 -3.49 -15.74
C MET A 363 -4.26 -4.08 -14.58
N ASN A 364 -3.33 -4.97 -14.84
CA ASN A 364 -2.48 -5.58 -13.81
C ASN A 364 -1.70 -4.54 -13.01
N ARG A 365 -1.18 -3.47 -13.65
CA ARG A 365 -0.54 -2.36 -12.95
C ARG A 365 -1.51 -1.58 -12.06
N ILE A 366 -2.73 -1.31 -12.52
CA ILE A 366 -3.75 -0.62 -11.72
C ILE A 366 -4.14 -1.47 -10.51
N LEU A 367 -4.40 -2.76 -10.72
CA LEU A 367 -4.77 -3.70 -9.66
C LEU A 367 -3.67 -3.84 -8.61
N THR A 368 -2.41 -4.02 -9.04
CA THR A 368 -1.28 -4.15 -8.13
C THR A 368 -1.12 -2.91 -7.25
N ASN A 369 -1.18 -1.71 -7.83
CA ASN A 369 -1.00 -0.47 -7.07
C ASN A 369 -2.19 -0.15 -6.17
N CYS A 370 -3.41 -0.26 -6.68
CA CYS A 370 -4.62 0.05 -5.93
C CYS A 370 -4.98 -1.05 -4.93
N GLY A 371 -4.92 -2.31 -5.35
CA GLY A 371 -5.32 -3.45 -4.54
C GLY A 371 -4.47 -3.60 -3.28
N ARG A 372 -3.15 -3.52 -3.40
CA ARG A 372 -2.24 -3.57 -2.25
C ARG A 372 -2.52 -2.46 -1.23
N ALA A 373 -2.71 -1.23 -1.71
CA ALA A 373 -2.96 -0.10 -0.83
C ALA A 373 -4.31 -0.26 -0.09
N VAL A 374 -5.36 -0.66 -0.80
CA VAL A 374 -6.69 -0.89 -0.22
C VAL A 374 -6.65 -2.03 0.79
N PHE A 375 -5.99 -3.13 0.45
CA PHE A 375 -5.90 -4.30 1.32
C PHE A 375 -5.15 -3.99 2.63
N ARG A 376 -3.99 -3.36 2.55
CA ARG A 376 -3.21 -2.96 3.73
C ARG A 376 -3.98 -1.97 4.61
N ALA A 377 -4.61 -0.97 3.99
CA ALA A 377 -5.43 -0.02 4.74
C ALA A 377 -6.60 -0.72 5.44
N LYS A 378 -7.18 -1.77 4.83
CA LYS A 378 -8.26 -2.53 5.48
C LYS A 378 -7.75 -3.44 6.59
N LEU A 379 -6.59 -4.08 6.45
CA LEU A 379 -5.98 -4.86 7.53
C LEU A 379 -5.67 -3.95 8.75
N GLN A 380 -5.12 -2.77 8.50
CA GLN A 380 -4.90 -1.78 9.56
C GLN A 380 -6.21 -1.33 10.22
N ASP A 381 -7.28 -1.09 9.44
CA ASP A 381 -8.60 -0.77 9.98
C ASP A 381 -9.18 -1.89 10.86
N LEU A 382 -8.96 -3.15 10.50
CA LEU A 382 -9.39 -4.31 11.31
C LEU A 382 -8.58 -4.42 12.61
N GLU A 383 -7.28 -4.15 12.56
CA GLU A 383 -6.41 -4.11 13.75
C GLU A 383 -6.81 -2.96 14.68
N GLU A 384 -7.02 -1.77 14.15
CA GLU A 384 -7.45 -0.59 14.93
C GLU A 384 -8.85 -0.78 15.53
N ARG A 385 -9.78 -1.40 14.81
CA ARG A 385 -11.19 -1.56 15.20
C ARG A 385 -11.43 -2.76 16.10
N TYR A 386 -10.81 -3.90 15.82
CA TYR A 386 -11.11 -5.18 16.48
C TYR A 386 -9.88 -5.81 17.16
N GLY A 387 -8.70 -5.25 17.03
CA GLY A 387 -7.47 -5.86 17.52
C GLY A 387 -6.99 -7.05 16.68
N VAL A 388 -7.58 -7.29 15.50
CA VAL A 388 -7.20 -8.41 14.62
C VAL A 388 -5.87 -8.12 13.97
N THR A 389 -4.80 -8.70 14.48
CA THR A 389 -3.43 -8.53 13.96
C THR A 389 -3.23 -9.27 12.64
N HIS A 390 -2.14 -9.00 11.92
CA HIS A 390 -1.87 -9.71 10.67
C HIS A 390 -0.38 -9.95 10.43
N THR A 391 -0.06 -11.00 9.65
CA THR A 391 1.30 -11.30 9.19
C THR A 391 1.29 -11.65 7.70
N GLU A 392 2.20 -11.04 6.93
CA GLU A 392 2.45 -11.41 5.54
C GLU A 392 3.46 -12.57 5.49
N VAL A 393 3.13 -13.67 4.81
CA VAL A 393 4.01 -14.83 4.59
C VAL A 393 4.38 -15.00 3.11
N ASN A 394 5.36 -15.84 2.83
CA ASN A 394 5.82 -16.09 1.46
C ASN A 394 4.81 -16.97 0.69
N ALA A 395 4.39 -16.51 -0.47
CA ALA A 395 3.41 -17.20 -1.31
C ALA A 395 4.01 -18.31 -2.20
N ALA A 396 5.34 -18.40 -2.33
CA ALA A 396 5.98 -19.32 -3.28
C ALA A 396 5.54 -20.77 -3.02
N TYR A 397 5.05 -21.43 -4.07
CA TYR A 397 4.55 -22.83 -4.07
C TYR A 397 3.35 -23.14 -3.15
N SER A 398 2.68 -22.17 -2.51
CA SER A 398 1.50 -22.43 -1.67
C SER A 398 0.43 -23.21 -2.43
N SER A 399 0.16 -22.85 -3.68
CA SER A 399 -0.83 -23.49 -4.55
C SER A 399 -0.40 -24.83 -5.13
N GLN A 400 0.88 -25.23 -5.02
CA GLN A 400 1.44 -26.47 -5.57
C GLN A 400 1.75 -27.51 -4.47
N THR A 401 1.87 -27.06 -3.22
CA THR A 401 2.15 -27.89 -2.06
C THR A 401 0.86 -28.52 -1.55
N CYS A 402 0.90 -29.79 -1.20
CA CYS A 402 -0.23 -30.47 -0.57
C CYS A 402 -0.33 -30.04 0.91
N SER A 403 -1.47 -29.50 1.33
CA SER A 403 -1.70 -29.09 2.72
C SER A 403 -1.77 -30.27 3.69
N HIS A 404 -2.01 -31.49 3.19
CA HIS A 404 -2.06 -32.71 3.99
C HIS A 404 -0.66 -33.33 4.19
N CYS A 405 0.07 -33.67 3.11
CA CYS A 405 1.34 -34.37 3.21
C CYS A 405 2.59 -33.49 3.01
N GLY A 406 2.47 -32.28 2.49
CA GLY A 406 3.60 -31.39 2.22
C GLY A 406 4.29 -31.59 0.86
N TRP A 407 3.89 -32.60 0.06
CA TRP A 407 4.48 -32.83 -1.26
C TRP A 407 4.23 -31.64 -2.20
N VAL A 408 5.30 -31.14 -2.82
CA VAL A 408 5.25 -30.00 -3.75
C VAL A 408 5.45 -30.47 -5.19
N GLU A 409 4.41 -30.30 -6.02
CA GLU A 409 4.47 -30.62 -7.44
C GLU A 409 3.48 -29.77 -8.23
N LYS A 410 3.90 -29.23 -9.39
CA LYS A 410 3.04 -28.40 -10.25
C LYS A 410 1.78 -29.14 -10.70
N LYS A 411 1.87 -30.44 -10.94
CA LYS A 411 0.77 -31.30 -11.39
C LYS A 411 -0.27 -31.61 -10.29
N ASN A 412 0.01 -31.27 -9.02
CA ASN A 412 -0.97 -31.36 -7.93
C ASN A 412 -2.16 -30.43 -8.15
N ARG A 413 -1.92 -29.23 -8.71
CA ARG A 413 -2.99 -28.27 -9.08
C ARG A 413 -3.48 -28.62 -10.49
N ARG A 414 -4.59 -29.33 -10.61
CA ARG A 414 -5.17 -29.78 -11.88
C ARG A 414 -5.87 -28.65 -12.64
N SER A 415 -6.56 -27.77 -11.90
CA SER A 415 -7.23 -26.60 -12.44
C SER A 415 -7.16 -25.43 -11.45
N GLN A 416 -7.84 -24.34 -11.73
CA GLN A 416 -7.96 -23.22 -10.77
C GLN A 416 -8.78 -23.59 -9.52
N SER A 417 -9.71 -24.54 -9.65
CA SER A 417 -10.58 -24.97 -8.56
C SER A 417 -10.20 -26.34 -7.98
N GLU A 418 -9.47 -27.18 -8.71
CA GLU A 418 -9.18 -28.54 -8.29
C GLU A 418 -7.72 -28.75 -7.91
N PHE A 419 -7.51 -29.24 -6.70
CA PHE A 419 -6.24 -29.75 -6.20
C PHE A 419 -6.35 -31.26 -5.95
N ARG A 420 -5.38 -32.04 -6.46
CA ARG A 420 -5.25 -33.47 -6.17
C ARG A 420 -3.77 -33.82 -6.02
N CYS A 421 -3.37 -34.21 -4.82
CA CYS A 421 -2.00 -34.60 -4.54
C CYS A 421 -1.63 -35.88 -5.28
N ARG A 422 -0.49 -35.87 -5.95
CA ARG A 422 0.03 -37.07 -6.65
C ARG A 422 0.74 -38.07 -5.73
N CYS A 423 1.13 -37.62 -4.53
CA CYS A 423 1.75 -38.45 -3.51
C CYS A 423 0.70 -39.17 -2.66
N CYS A 424 -0.11 -38.43 -1.90
CA CYS A 424 -1.07 -39.02 -0.94
C CYS A 424 -2.52 -39.09 -1.45
N GLY A 425 -2.81 -38.66 -2.67
CA GLY A 425 -4.17 -38.70 -3.23
C GLY A 425 -5.13 -37.63 -2.71
N HIS A 426 -4.74 -36.82 -1.71
CA HIS A 426 -5.59 -35.81 -1.10
C HIS A 426 -6.24 -34.88 -2.12
N ARG A 427 -7.56 -34.66 -2.01
CA ARG A 427 -8.34 -33.81 -2.92
C ARG A 427 -9.03 -32.69 -2.16
N MET A 428 -8.99 -31.48 -2.71
CA MET A 428 -9.75 -30.34 -2.19
C MET A 428 -9.79 -29.19 -3.20
N HIS A 429 -10.47 -28.08 -2.83
CA HIS A 429 -10.42 -26.86 -3.63
C HIS A 429 -9.02 -26.25 -3.60
N ALA A 430 -8.49 -25.87 -4.77
CA ALA A 430 -7.10 -25.43 -4.91
C ALA A 430 -6.77 -24.17 -4.08
N ASP A 431 -7.67 -23.19 -4.01
CA ASP A 431 -7.46 -21.96 -3.26
C ASP A 431 -7.55 -22.20 -1.74
N VAL A 432 -8.41 -23.13 -1.28
CA VAL A 432 -8.47 -23.54 0.14
C VAL A 432 -7.21 -24.31 0.54
N ASN A 433 -6.68 -25.18 -0.34
CA ASN A 433 -5.38 -25.82 -0.12
C ASN A 433 -4.25 -24.81 0.02
N ALA A 434 -4.23 -23.77 -0.84
CA ALA A 434 -3.25 -22.70 -0.76
C ALA A 434 -3.36 -21.91 0.56
N ALA A 435 -4.57 -21.55 0.98
CA ALA A 435 -4.80 -20.87 2.25
C ALA A 435 -4.30 -21.70 3.46
N ARG A 436 -4.57 -23.02 3.50
CA ARG A 436 -4.04 -23.92 4.54
C ARG A 436 -2.52 -23.94 4.58
N ASN A 437 -1.87 -23.96 3.41
CA ASN A 437 -0.42 -23.88 3.33
C ASN A 437 0.13 -22.54 3.83
N LEU A 438 -0.57 -21.43 3.57
CA LEU A 438 -0.17 -20.11 4.09
C LEU A 438 -0.22 -20.08 5.62
N GLY A 439 -1.28 -20.59 6.23
CA GLY A 439 -1.41 -20.69 7.69
C GLY A 439 -0.26 -21.49 8.33
N ALA A 440 0.08 -22.64 7.74
CA ALA A 440 1.18 -23.48 8.21
C ALA A 440 2.57 -22.84 8.09
N ARG A 441 2.72 -21.73 7.36
CA ARG A 441 4.00 -21.01 7.17
C ARG A 441 4.31 -19.99 8.25
N ARG A 442 3.30 -19.52 8.99
CA ARG A 442 3.45 -18.45 9.97
C ARG A 442 4.59 -18.71 10.96
N SER A 443 4.66 -19.91 11.50
CA SER A 443 5.68 -20.33 12.47
C SER A 443 7.04 -20.71 11.86
N CYS A 444 7.18 -20.67 10.52
CA CYS A 444 8.41 -21.08 9.84
C CYS A 444 9.32 -19.88 9.57
N PRO A 445 10.57 -19.82 10.08
CA PRO A 445 11.48 -18.70 9.85
C PRO A 445 11.80 -18.45 8.37
N VAL A 446 11.80 -19.50 7.53
CA VAL A 446 12.10 -19.41 6.10
C VAL A 446 10.85 -19.06 5.32
N MET A 447 9.76 -19.85 5.44
CA MET A 447 8.53 -19.69 4.67
C MET A 447 7.64 -18.55 5.19
N GLY A 448 7.72 -18.22 6.47
CA GLY A 448 7.05 -17.06 7.08
C GLY A 448 7.68 -15.72 6.67
N ASN A 449 8.91 -15.71 6.16
CA ASN A 449 9.55 -14.48 5.69
C ASN A 449 9.21 -14.21 4.22
N PRO A 450 8.40 -13.17 3.91
CA PRO A 450 7.96 -12.87 2.54
C PRO A 450 9.08 -12.42 1.60
N ARG A 451 10.29 -12.14 2.14
CA ARG A 451 11.46 -11.69 1.35
C ARG A 451 12.38 -12.82 0.94
N ARG A 452 12.19 -14.05 1.45
CA ARG A 452 13.02 -15.21 1.08
C ARG A 452 12.82 -15.58 -0.39
N THR A 453 13.89 -16.11 -1.00
CA THR A 453 13.87 -16.54 -2.41
C THR A 453 12.97 -17.76 -2.59
N ARG A 454 12.44 -17.93 -3.81
CA ARG A 454 11.63 -19.12 -4.17
C ARG A 454 12.40 -20.40 -3.92
N ARG A 455 13.71 -20.41 -4.20
CA ARG A 455 14.58 -21.58 -3.99
C ARG A 455 14.61 -21.96 -2.51
N ALA A 456 14.89 -21.01 -1.62
CA ALA A 456 14.91 -21.28 -0.18
C ALA A 456 13.59 -21.83 0.35
N VAL A 457 12.44 -21.33 -0.17
CA VAL A 457 11.11 -21.84 0.20
C VAL A 457 10.89 -23.26 -0.31
N LEU A 458 11.36 -23.58 -1.52
CA LEU A 458 11.27 -24.94 -2.08
C LEU A 458 12.10 -25.92 -1.26
N ASP A 459 13.36 -25.58 -0.99
CA ASP A 459 14.29 -26.41 -0.24
C ASP A 459 13.74 -26.72 1.18
N GLU A 460 13.18 -25.71 1.85
CA GLU A 460 12.54 -25.87 3.17
C GLU A 460 11.27 -26.73 3.09
N THR A 461 10.46 -26.59 2.02
CA THR A 461 9.26 -27.40 1.81
C THR A 461 9.64 -28.87 1.62
N LEU A 462 10.65 -29.17 0.82
CA LEU A 462 11.14 -30.52 0.57
C LEU A 462 11.79 -31.11 1.83
N ARG A 463 12.59 -30.33 2.57
CA ARG A 463 13.18 -30.76 3.85
C ARG A 463 12.09 -31.25 4.81
N ARG A 464 11.04 -30.45 5.02
CA ARG A 464 9.91 -30.80 5.90
C ARG A 464 9.13 -32.01 5.44
N PHE A 465 9.01 -32.21 4.12
CA PHE A 465 8.37 -33.39 3.56
C PHE A 465 9.18 -34.67 3.88
N VAL A 466 10.51 -34.63 3.68
CA VAL A 466 11.41 -35.76 3.97
C VAL A 466 11.40 -36.10 5.47
N GLU A 467 11.45 -35.11 6.34
CA GLU A 467 11.42 -35.29 7.80
C GLU A 467 10.12 -35.97 8.28
N ARG A 468 8.98 -35.57 7.73
CA ARG A 468 7.67 -36.13 8.12
C ARG A 468 7.41 -37.53 7.54
N LYS A 469 8.05 -37.90 6.44
CA LYS A 469 7.87 -39.17 5.71
C LYS A 469 6.39 -39.58 5.53
N PRO A 470 5.47 -38.67 5.13
CA PRO A 470 4.03 -38.91 5.16
C PRO A 470 3.56 -39.88 4.08
N CYS A 471 4.30 -40.03 2.98
CA CYS A 471 4.02 -40.92 1.85
C CYS A 471 5.26 -41.07 0.97
N ARG A 472 5.31 -42.15 0.19
CA ARG A 472 6.38 -42.37 -0.80
C ARG A 472 6.15 -41.43 -2.00
N PRO A 473 7.13 -40.65 -2.45
CA PRO A 473 6.99 -39.84 -3.67
C PRO A 473 6.62 -40.72 -4.86
N PRO A 474 5.81 -40.22 -5.83
CA PRO A 474 5.54 -40.96 -7.05
C PRO A 474 6.85 -41.19 -7.79
N GLU A 475 7.14 -42.43 -8.15
CA GLU A 475 8.27 -42.76 -9.03
C GLU A 475 8.12 -41.97 -10.32
N ALA A 476 9.22 -41.37 -10.80
CA ALA A 476 9.24 -40.74 -12.10
C ALA A 476 8.81 -41.83 -13.11
N ALA A 477 7.63 -41.65 -13.70
CA ALA A 477 7.15 -42.57 -14.71
C ALA A 477 8.23 -42.64 -15.82
N SER A 478 8.98 -43.73 -15.88
CA SER A 478 9.86 -44.01 -17.00
C SER A 478 9.04 -43.84 -18.27
N ARG A 479 9.53 -43.05 -19.19
CA ARG A 479 8.92 -42.82 -20.48
C ARG A 479 8.79 -44.17 -21.17
N ARG A 480 7.62 -44.83 -21.08
CA ARG A 480 7.26 -45.87 -22.01
C ARG A 480 6.94 -45.19 -23.33
N SER A 481 7.90 -45.20 -24.24
CA SER A 481 7.65 -44.98 -25.65
C SER A 481 6.67 -46.05 -26.16
N PRO A 482 5.66 -45.72 -26.97
CA PRO A 482 4.85 -46.72 -27.61
C PRO A 482 5.75 -47.49 -28.58
N GLY A 483 5.90 -48.79 -28.32
CA GLY A 483 6.71 -49.70 -29.15
C GLY A 483 6.19 -49.78 -30.58
N ARG A 484 7.02 -49.40 -31.52
CA ARG A 484 6.97 -49.95 -32.90
C ARG A 484 7.64 -51.30 -32.86
N GLY A 485 6.87 -52.33 -33.18
CA GLY A 485 7.41 -53.66 -33.39
C GLY A 485 8.40 -53.68 -34.57
N SER A 486 9.58 -54.18 -34.36
CA SER A 486 10.42 -54.74 -35.37
C SER A 486 11.30 -55.85 -34.77
N ARG A 487 11.35 -56.88 -35.46
CA ARG A 487 11.98 -58.23 -35.32
C ARG A 487 13.40 -58.18 -34.74
N GLY A 488 13.72 -59.27 -34.09
CA GLY A 488 14.91 -59.45 -33.28
C GLY A 488 16.21 -59.52 -34.07
N ASP A 489 17.26 -59.37 -33.32
CA ASP A 489 18.56 -59.99 -33.54
C ASP A 489 19.25 -60.20 -32.16
N PRO A 490 19.77 -61.42 -31.86
CA PRO A 490 20.46 -61.71 -30.60
C PRO A 490 21.94 -61.44 -30.77
N ASP A 491 22.54 -60.74 -29.86
CA ASP A 491 23.95 -60.80 -29.44
C ASP A 491 24.50 -59.42 -29.09
N ARG A 492 24.54 -59.16 -27.78
CA ARG A 492 25.67 -58.45 -27.14
C ARG A 492 25.50 -58.33 -25.59
N PRO A 493 26.60 -58.39 -24.85
CA PRO A 493 26.60 -58.80 -23.46
C PRO A 493 26.35 -57.67 -22.47
N GLU A 494 25.88 -58.08 -21.27
CA GLU A 494 25.65 -57.29 -20.06
C GLU A 494 26.91 -56.58 -19.56
N THR A 495 26.78 -55.30 -19.29
CA THR A 495 27.66 -54.61 -18.35
C THR A 495 26.83 -53.96 -17.25
N GLN A 496 27.10 -54.39 -16.04
CA GLN A 496 26.56 -53.85 -14.80
C GLN A 496 26.96 -52.39 -14.64
N ALA A 497 25.99 -51.54 -14.29
CA ALA A 497 26.26 -50.18 -13.84
C ALA A 497 25.40 -49.84 -12.62
N GLY A 498 26.06 -49.31 -11.62
CA GLY A 498 25.63 -49.11 -10.26
C GLY A 498 24.50 -48.11 -10.04
N SER A 499 23.86 -48.30 -8.92
CA SER A 499 22.81 -47.50 -8.34
C SER A 499 23.29 -46.11 -7.97
N GLY A 500 22.92 -45.10 -8.76
CA GLY A 500 23.06 -43.68 -8.44
C GLY A 500 21.70 -42.97 -8.49
N ILE A 501 21.25 -42.44 -7.36
CA ILE A 501 20.02 -41.66 -7.28
C ILE A 501 20.27 -40.33 -7.99
N ALA A 502 19.78 -40.17 -9.22
CA ALA A 502 19.83 -38.92 -9.96
C ALA A 502 18.62 -38.02 -9.60
N LEU A 503 18.91 -36.87 -9.02
CA LEU A 503 17.96 -35.73 -8.89
C LEU A 503 17.68 -35.15 -10.28
N PRO A 504 16.46 -34.74 -10.60
CA PRO A 504 16.13 -34.17 -11.92
C PRO A 504 16.80 -32.82 -12.08
N SER A 505 17.62 -32.68 -13.13
CA SER A 505 18.19 -31.40 -13.57
C SER A 505 17.08 -30.46 -14.05
N VAL A 506 16.99 -29.29 -13.44
CA VAL A 506 16.15 -28.19 -13.89
C VAL A 506 16.95 -27.39 -14.92
N GLN A 507 16.53 -27.43 -16.18
CA GLN A 507 17.06 -26.55 -17.20
C GLN A 507 16.73 -25.09 -16.86
N SER A 508 17.77 -24.26 -16.82
CA SER A 508 17.68 -22.80 -16.70
C SER A 508 17.15 -22.21 -18.01
N PRO A 509 16.26 -21.23 -17.99
CA PRO A 509 15.97 -20.47 -19.19
C PRO A 509 17.08 -19.46 -19.46
N ASP A 510 17.50 -19.37 -20.72
CA ASP A 510 18.53 -18.52 -21.27
C ASP A 510 18.38 -17.04 -20.87
N VAL A 511 19.50 -16.48 -20.47
CA VAL A 511 19.69 -15.04 -20.27
C VAL A 511 20.02 -14.42 -21.63
N VAL A 512 19.09 -13.65 -22.18
CA VAL A 512 19.33 -12.81 -23.35
C VAL A 512 19.98 -11.50 -22.89
N PRO A 513 21.12 -11.09 -23.42
CA PRO A 513 21.76 -9.83 -23.05
C PRO A 513 21.00 -8.63 -23.64
N VAL A 514 20.75 -7.64 -22.79
CA VAL A 514 20.20 -6.34 -23.18
C VAL A 514 21.29 -5.54 -23.87
N SER A 515 21.17 -5.34 -25.18
CA SER A 515 21.99 -4.39 -25.93
C SER A 515 21.60 -2.95 -25.59
N GLN A 516 22.61 -2.14 -25.27
CA GLN A 516 22.55 -0.69 -25.21
C GLN A 516 22.06 -0.12 -26.55
N ARG A 517 21.08 0.77 -26.51
CA ARG A 517 20.90 1.82 -27.53
C ARG A 517 20.51 3.12 -26.84
N GLN A 518 21.21 4.11 -27.27
CA GLN A 518 21.29 5.55 -27.06
C GLN A 518 20.00 6.25 -26.58
#